data_5db7414a6b2538bfd72966536d7605f7
#
_entry.id   5db7414a6b2538bfd72966536d7605f7
#
_cell.length_a   1.000
_cell.length_b   1.000
_cell.length_c   1.000
_cell.angle_alpha   90.00
_cell.angle_beta   90.00
_cell.angle_gamma   90.00
#
_symmetry.space_group_name_H-M   'P 1'
#
loop_
_entity.id
_entity.type
_entity.pdbx_description
1 polymer ?
#
loop_
_entity_poly.entity_id
_entity_poly.type
_entity_poly.pdbx_seq_one_letter_code
_entity_poly.pdbx_strand_id
1 'polypeptide(L)'
;MRAAVIHEHGGPGCIQYETNWPDPKPLDDEVIVKVGAATLNYHDIFTRKGMPGIKVPMPCIAGLDFAGEIVELGKDVKGWHKGDRVMIDPVIRHLPSGGLIGELRPGGLAEYCAVPDQNLVKLPDDVSYEAAACLPVAYGTALRMMYTIGEVKKGEKV
;
A
#
# COMPACT_ATOMS: atom_id res chain seq x y z
N MET A 1 15.97 -0.67 -8.21
CA MET A 1 14.90 -1.68 -8.19
C MET A 1 14.03 -1.61 -9.45
N ARG A 2 13.23 -2.64 -9.72
CA ARG A 2 12.18 -2.61 -10.73
C ARG A 2 10.91 -1.99 -10.14
N ALA A 3 10.23 -1.14 -10.93
CA ALA A 3 8.99 -0.48 -10.51
C ALA A 3 8.09 -0.18 -11.71
N ALA A 4 6.77 -0.11 -11.47
CA ALA A 4 5.79 0.44 -12.41
C ALA A 4 5.53 1.90 -12.04
N VAL A 5 6.10 2.82 -12.82
CA VAL A 5 6.15 4.26 -12.51
C VAL A 5 5.18 5.03 -13.40
N ILE A 6 4.47 5.97 -12.80
CA ILE A 6 3.57 6.92 -13.47
C ILE A 6 4.26 8.29 -13.44
N HIS A 7 4.65 8.81 -14.61
CA HIS A 7 5.31 10.12 -14.72
C HIS A 7 4.33 11.27 -14.89
N GLU A 8 3.16 10.98 -15.47
CA GLU A 8 2.07 11.94 -15.69
C GLU A 8 0.73 11.24 -15.65
N HIS A 9 -0.33 11.97 -15.36
CA HIS A 9 -1.68 11.43 -15.43
C HIS A 9 -2.08 11.09 -16.86
N GLY A 10 -2.81 9.98 -17.04
CA GLY A 10 -3.23 9.60 -18.37
C GLY A 10 -3.88 8.23 -18.51
N GLY A 11 -3.87 7.71 -19.74
CA GLY A 11 -4.33 6.38 -20.09
C GLY A 11 -3.36 5.28 -19.60
N PRO A 12 -3.64 4.00 -19.89
CA PRO A 12 -2.77 2.89 -19.46
C PRO A 12 -1.31 3.02 -19.88
N GLY A 13 -1.04 3.65 -21.02
CA GLY A 13 0.31 3.84 -21.55
C GLY A 13 1.21 4.80 -20.75
N CYS A 14 0.67 5.54 -19.77
CA CYS A 14 1.49 6.39 -18.89
C CYS A 14 2.21 5.59 -17.79
N ILE A 15 1.90 4.31 -17.63
CA ILE A 15 2.62 3.43 -16.71
C ILE A 15 3.87 2.92 -17.42
N GLN A 16 5.03 3.26 -16.89
CA GLN A 16 6.32 2.85 -17.43
C GLN A 16 6.94 1.78 -16.54
N TYR A 17 7.36 0.65 -17.13
CA TYR A 17 8.13 -0.35 -16.40
C TYR A 17 9.60 0.06 -16.38
N GLU A 18 10.12 0.38 -15.22
CA GLU A 18 11.49 0.79 -15.02
C GLU A 18 12.29 -0.28 -14.28
N THR A 19 13.50 -0.54 -14.74
CA THR A 19 14.39 -1.57 -14.15
C THR A 19 15.45 -0.98 -13.22
N ASN A 20 15.68 0.34 -13.29
CA ASN A 20 16.72 1.05 -12.54
C ASN A 20 16.17 2.17 -11.66
N TRP A 21 14.91 2.06 -11.21
CA TRP A 21 14.36 3.02 -10.25
C TRP A 21 15.17 3.00 -8.96
N PRO A 22 15.43 4.16 -8.32
CA PRO A 22 16.18 4.20 -7.06
C PRO A 22 15.53 3.33 -5.99
N ASP A 23 16.33 2.61 -5.23
CA ASP A 23 15.86 1.87 -4.08
C ASP A 23 15.42 2.84 -2.98
N PRO A 24 14.29 2.60 -2.30
CA PRO A 24 13.86 3.44 -1.20
C PRO A 24 14.80 3.27 0.00
N LYS A 25 14.91 4.35 0.81
CA LYS A 25 15.60 4.32 2.10
C LYS A 25 14.57 4.62 3.19
N PRO A 26 14.59 3.91 4.32
CA PRO A 26 13.64 4.16 5.38
C PRO A 26 13.94 5.49 6.08
N LEU A 27 12.91 6.24 6.42
CA LEU A 27 13.00 7.29 7.43
C LEU A 27 13.13 6.66 8.83
N ASP A 28 13.28 7.48 9.86
CA ASP A 28 13.53 7.02 11.20
C ASP A 28 12.45 6.08 11.76
N ASP A 29 11.19 6.31 11.40
CA ASP A 29 9.99 5.56 11.79
C ASP A 29 9.45 4.61 10.69
N GLU A 30 10.26 4.33 9.67
CA GLU A 30 9.86 3.51 8.54
C GLU A 30 10.62 2.19 8.47
N VAL A 31 10.03 1.26 7.74
CA VAL A 31 10.70 0.04 7.32
C VAL A 31 10.76 -0.04 5.79
N ILE A 32 11.69 -0.82 5.24
CA ILE A 32 11.65 -1.24 3.86
C ILE A 32 11.00 -2.63 3.79
N VAL A 33 9.91 -2.71 3.06
CA VAL A 33 9.23 -3.95 2.74
C VAL A 33 9.66 -4.42 1.36
N LYS A 34 10.24 -5.62 1.28
CA LYS A 34 10.39 -6.36 0.02
C LYS A 34 9.04 -6.91 -0.36
N VAL A 35 8.45 -6.40 -1.43
CA VAL A 35 7.11 -6.77 -1.87
C VAL A 35 7.10 -8.21 -2.37
N GLY A 36 6.27 -9.06 -1.74
CA GLY A 36 6.04 -10.43 -2.17
C GLY A 36 4.84 -10.54 -3.11
N ALA A 37 3.78 -9.77 -2.85
CA ALA A 37 2.61 -9.65 -3.71
C ALA A 37 1.96 -8.28 -3.58
N ALA A 38 1.35 -7.79 -4.66
CA ALA A 38 0.54 -6.58 -4.69
C ALA A 38 -0.72 -6.83 -5.51
N THR A 39 -1.82 -6.13 -5.20
CA THR A 39 -3.07 -6.19 -5.95
C THR A 39 -3.51 -4.82 -6.42
N LEU A 40 -4.39 -4.81 -7.42
CA LEU A 40 -4.89 -3.58 -8.04
C LEU A 40 -6.29 -3.27 -7.54
N ASN A 41 -6.53 -2.00 -7.29
CA ASN A 41 -7.83 -1.44 -6.93
C ASN A 41 -8.30 -0.41 -7.96
N TYR A 42 -9.59 -0.09 -7.94
CA TYR A 42 -10.12 1.02 -8.72
C TYR A 42 -9.43 2.35 -8.38
N HIS A 43 -8.97 2.47 -7.14
CA HIS A 43 -8.24 3.65 -6.68
C HIS A 43 -6.92 3.86 -7.45
N ASP A 44 -6.19 2.79 -7.77
CA ASP A 44 -4.97 2.89 -8.58
C ASP A 44 -5.26 3.46 -9.98
N ILE A 45 -6.45 3.16 -10.54
CA ILE A 45 -6.90 3.77 -11.81
C ILE A 45 -7.16 5.25 -11.62
N PHE A 46 -7.73 5.67 -10.50
CA PHE A 46 -7.97 7.09 -10.19
C PHE A 46 -6.65 7.83 -9.98
N THR A 47 -5.71 7.27 -9.21
CA THR A 47 -4.36 7.81 -9.03
C THR A 47 -3.69 8.03 -10.39
N ARG A 48 -3.76 7.05 -11.28
CA ARG A 48 -3.20 7.14 -12.63
C ARG A 48 -3.88 8.21 -13.49
N LYS A 49 -5.21 8.28 -13.49
CA LYS A 49 -5.98 9.23 -14.31
C LYS A 49 -5.96 10.66 -13.76
N GLY A 50 -5.68 10.81 -12.48
CA GLY A 50 -5.90 12.03 -11.73
C GLY A 50 -7.33 12.13 -11.18
N MET A 51 -7.46 12.61 -9.96
CA MET A 51 -8.75 12.85 -9.29
C MET A 51 -8.91 14.33 -8.94
N PRO A 52 -10.10 14.92 -9.14
CA PRO A 52 -10.38 16.26 -8.66
C PRO A 52 -10.14 16.38 -7.14
N GLY A 53 -9.41 17.41 -6.73
CA GLY A 53 -9.14 17.70 -5.32
C GLY A 53 -7.98 16.92 -4.70
N ILE A 54 -7.39 15.96 -5.40
CA ILE A 54 -6.20 15.22 -4.94
C ILE A 54 -5.04 15.51 -5.88
N LYS A 55 -3.96 16.05 -5.32
CA LYS A 55 -2.72 16.30 -6.06
C LYS A 55 -1.73 15.17 -5.78
N VAL A 56 -1.66 14.21 -6.67
CA VAL A 56 -0.69 13.11 -6.61
C VAL A 56 0.70 13.65 -6.98
N PRO A 57 1.73 13.48 -6.14
CA PRO A 57 3.10 13.83 -6.49
C PRO A 57 3.59 12.95 -7.65
N MET A 58 4.11 13.55 -8.71
CA MET A 58 4.70 12.84 -9.84
C MET A 58 6.23 13.01 -9.87
N PRO A 59 6.98 11.98 -10.26
CA PRO A 59 6.53 10.63 -10.61
C PRO A 59 6.04 9.85 -9.40
N CYS A 60 5.08 8.93 -9.58
CA CYS A 60 4.57 8.11 -8.50
C CYS A 60 4.60 6.60 -8.85
N ILE A 61 4.66 5.77 -7.80
CA ILE A 61 4.45 4.33 -7.87
C ILE A 61 3.11 4.06 -7.18
N ALA A 62 2.13 3.56 -7.93
CA ALA A 62 0.83 3.18 -7.38
C ALA A 62 0.90 1.84 -6.63
N GLY A 63 -0.25 1.31 -6.22
CA GLY A 63 -0.37 0.05 -5.49
C GLY A 63 -0.60 0.27 -4.01
N LEU A 64 -1.89 0.31 -3.63
CA LEU A 64 -2.30 0.51 -2.24
C LEU A 64 -2.13 -0.77 -1.44
N ASP A 65 -2.48 -1.90 -2.06
CA ASP A 65 -2.57 -3.20 -1.41
C ASP A 65 -1.35 -4.05 -1.76
N PHE A 66 -0.55 -4.35 -0.75
CA PHE A 66 0.58 -5.25 -0.89
C PHE A 66 0.95 -5.90 0.44
N ALA A 67 1.68 -6.99 0.34
CA ALA A 67 2.25 -7.73 1.44
C ALA A 67 3.67 -8.17 1.11
N GLY A 68 4.49 -8.41 2.11
CA GLY A 68 5.87 -8.78 1.91
C GLY A 68 6.63 -8.99 3.21
N GLU A 69 7.95 -8.88 3.13
CA GLU A 69 8.87 -9.10 4.23
C GLU A 69 9.67 -7.84 4.53
N ILE A 70 9.85 -7.54 5.82
CA ILE A 70 10.71 -6.42 6.28
C ILE A 70 12.18 -6.78 6.03
N VAL A 71 12.88 -5.94 5.27
CA VAL A 71 14.31 -6.14 4.95
C VAL A 71 15.22 -5.09 5.57
N GLU A 72 14.68 -3.92 5.93
CA GLU A 72 15.43 -2.85 6.59
C GLU A 72 14.51 -2.09 7.55
N LEU A 73 15.07 -1.54 8.64
CA LEU A 73 14.33 -0.76 9.63
C LEU A 73 15.00 0.59 9.85
N GLY A 74 14.20 1.63 10.01
CA GLY A 74 14.62 2.91 10.54
C GLY A 74 15.01 2.82 12.02
N LYS A 75 15.75 3.80 12.50
CA LYS A 75 16.36 3.75 13.85
C LYS A 75 15.36 3.81 15.00
N ASP A 76 14.18 4.41 14.78
CA ASP A 76 13.15 4.61 15.82
C ASP A 76 12.07 3.54 15.79
N VAL A 77 12.08 2.64 14.79
CA VAL A 77 11.14 1.51 14.65
C VAL A 77 11.29 0.56 15.83
N LYS A 78 10.15 0.20 16.45
CA LYS A 78 10.11 -0.71 17.61
C LYS A 78 9.13 -1.84 17.39
N GLY A 79 9.46 -3.03 17.92
CA GLY A 79 8.58 -4.20 17.88
C GLY A 79 8.55 -4.93 16.53
N TRP A 80 9.31 -4.48 15.55
CA TRP A 80 9.49 -5.11 14.25
C TRP A 80 10.92 -5.58 14.04
N HIS A 81 11.10 -6.62 13.22
CA HIS A 81 12.40 -7.23 12.91
C HIS A 81 12.53 -7.52 11.42
N LYS A 82 13.77 -7.58 10.93
CA LYS A 82 14.03 -8.12 9.58
C LYS A 82 13.53 -9.56 9.48
N GLY A 83 12.86 -9.88 8.40
CA GLY A 83 12.23 -11.17 8.18
C GLY A 83 10.75 -11.23 8.65
N ASP A 84 10.26 -10.22 9.38
CA ASP A 84 8.84 -10.17 9.72
C ASP A 84 8.00 -10.06 8.46
N ARG A 85 6.99 -10.93 8.38
CA ARG A 85 6.01 -10.96 7.28
C ARG A 85 4.87 -9.99 7.61
N VAL A 86 4.55 -9.11 6.66
CA VAL A 86 3.59 -8.03 6.90
C VAL A 86 2.64 -7.82 5.71
N MET A 87 1.45 -7.37 6.03
CA MET A 87 0.50 -6.73 5.14
C MET A 87 0.46 -5.23 5.47
N ILE A 88 0.08 -4.40 4.53
CA ILE A 88 0.09 -2.95 4.69
C ILE A 88 -1.33 -2.41 4.84
N ASP A 89 -1.58 -1.62 5.90
CA ASP A 89 -2.72 -0.70 5.93
C ASP A 89 -2.35 0.53 5.10
N PRO A 90 -2.98 0.79 3.94
CA PRO A 90 -2.58 1.88 3.08
C PRO A 90 -2.93 3.27 3.64
N VAL A 91 -3.76 3.37 4.68
CA VAL A 91 -4.25 4.66 5.19
C VAL A 91 -3.24 5.30 6.13
N ILE A 92 -2.68 6.43 5.74
CA ILE A 92 -1.75 7.21 6.55
C ILE A 92 -2.54 8.13 7.48
N ARG A 93 -2.66 7.76 8.76
CA ARG A 93 -3.49 8.48 9.75
C ARG A 93 -2.74 9.54 10.54
N HIS A 94 -1.42 9.45 10.60
CA HIS A 94 -0.57 10.30 11.44
C HIS A 94 -0.19 11.64 10.79
N LEU A 95 -0.43 11.81 9.50
CA LEU A 95 -0.23 13.08 8.83
C LEU A 95 -1.48 13.94 8.95
N PRO A 96 -1.38 15.26 9.23
CA PRO A 96 -2.53 16.15 9.30
C PRO A 96 -3.41 16.17 8.05
N SER A 97 -2.80 15.97 6.88
CA SER A 97 -3.50 15.86 5.60
C SER A 97 -4.10 14.47 5.35
N GLY A 98 -3.75 13.47 6.19
CA GLY A 98 -4.02 12.07 5.87
C GLY A 98 -3.28 11.63 4.61
N GLY A 99 -3.84 10.65 3.91
CA GLY A 99 -3.36 10.20 2.60
C GLY A 99 -3.28 8.69 2.50
N LEU A 100 -2.87 8.23 1.33
CA LEU A 100 -2.72 6.81 1.06
C LEU A 100 -1.31 6.50 0.55
N ILE A 101 -0.78 5.36 0.97
CA ILE A 101 0.36 4.71 0.32
C ILE A 101 -0.11 4.31 -1.08
N GLY A 102 0.72 4.50 -2.10
CA GLY A 102 0.34 4.29 -3.51
C GLY A 102 -0.38 5.49 -4.15
N GLU A 103 -0.57 6.60 -3.40
CA GLU A 103 -1.15 7.85 -3.90
C GLU A 103 -0.27 9.05 -3.54
N LEU A 104 -0.21 9.42 -2.26
CA LEU A 104 0.62 10.54 -1.78
C LEU A 104 2.06 10.11 -1.45
N ARG A 105 2.31 8.84 -1.41
CA ARG A 105 3.62 8.20 -1.23
C ARG A 105 3.74 7.01 -2.17
N PRO A 106 4.97 6.60 -2.54
CA PRO A 106 5.18 5.40 -3.35
C PRO A 106 4.51 4.17 -2.74
N GLY A 107 3.91 3.35 -3.59
CA GLY A 107 3.16 2.14 -3.23
C GLY A 107 3.86 0.84 -3.63
N GLY A 108 3.08 -0.25 -3.62
CA GLY A 108 3.56 -1.62 -3.74
C GLY A 108 3.79 -2.14 -5.16
N LEU A 109 3.56 -1.33 -6.22
CA LEU A 109 3.89 -1.76 -7.59
C LEU A 109 5.39 -1.61 -7.90
N ALA A 110 6.24 -2.06 -6.97
CA ALA A 110 7.70 -2.06 -7.03
C ALA A 110 8.28 -3.25 -6.25
N GLU A 111 9.58 -3.51 -6.37
CA GLU A 111 10.24 -4.57 -5.60
C GLU A 111 10.35 -4.24 -4.11
N TYR A 112 10.48 -2.95 -3.79
CA TYR A 112 10.62 -2.47 -2.41
C TYR A 112 9.76 -1.22 -2.20
N CYS A 113 9.21 -1.09 -0.99
CA CYS A 113 8.44 0.07 -0.57
C CYS A 113 8.85 0.50 0.84
N ALA A 114 9.04 1.82 1.05
CA ALA A 114 9.21 2.40 2.38
C ALA A 114 7.84 2.62 3.01
N VAL A 115 7.63 2.09 4.22
CA VAL A 115 6.33 2.06 4.90
C VAL A 115 6.51 2.51 6.34
N PRO A 116 5.72 3.47 6.86
CA PRO A 116 5.70 3.79 8.28
C PRO A 116 5.33 2.55 9.12
N ASP A 117 6.00 2.36 10.25
CA ASP A 117 5.83 1.17 11.10
C ASP A 117 4.39 0.97 11.59
N GLN A 118 3.67 2.05 11.82
CA GLN A 118 2.25 2.04 12.23
C GLN A 118 1.27 1.61 11.14
N ASN A 119 1.72 1.51 9.89
CA ASN A 119 0.95 0.99 8.76
C ASN A 119 1.14 -0.52 8.55
N LEU A 120 1.94 -1.16 9.39
CA LEU A 120 2.26 -2.58 9.28
C LEU A 120 1.26 -3.44 10.05
N VAL A 121 0.81 -4.53 9.44
CA VAL A 121 0.00 -5.57 10.06
C VAL A 121 0.75 -6.90 9.96
N LYS A 122 1.06 -7.52 11.09
CA LYS A 122 1.81 -8.78 11.12
C LYS A 122 0.98 -9.91 10.50
N LEU A 123 1.61 -10.68 9.63
CA LEU A 123 0.96 -11.84 9.02
C LEU A 123 1.27 -13.11 9.81
N PRO A 124 0.27 -14.00 9.99
CA PRO A 124 0.49 -15.39 10.39
C PRO A 124 1.34 -16.15 9.36
N ASP A 125 2.07 -17.16 9.81
CA ASP A 125 2.99 -17.91 8.96
C ASP A 125 2.29 -18.71 7.84
N ASP A 126 1.03 -19.10 8.06
CA ASP A 126 0.19 -19.87 7.14
C ASP A 126 -0.57 -19.02 6.11
N VAL A 127 -0.48 -17.69 6.19
CA VAL A 127 -1.11 -16.78 5.22
C VAL A 127 -0.11 -16.40 4.12
N SER A 128 -0.45 -16.63 2.86
CA SER A 128 0.39 -16.22 1.73
C SER A 128 0.37 -14.71 1.50
N TYR A 129 1.40 -14.16 0.85
CA TYR A 129 1.44 -12.73 0.51
C TYR A 129 0.31 -12.35 -0.47
N GLU A 130 -0.03 -13.24 -1.40
CA GLU A 130 -1.10 -13.03 -2.37
C GLU A 130 -2.46 -12.92 -1.66
N ALA A 131 -2.75 -13.81 -0.71
CA ALA A 131 -3.98 -13.77 0.07
C ALA A 131 -4.04 -12.50 0.92
N ALA A 132 -2.93 -12.15 1.60
CA ALA A 132 -2.83 -10.95 2.42
C ALA A 132 -3.01 -9.67 1.61
N ALA A 133 -2.36 -9.55 0.45
CA ALA A 133 -2.45 -8.37 -0.41
C ALA A 133 -3.87 -8.12 -0.96
N CYS A 134 -4.76 -9.11 -0.98
CA CYS A 134 -6.15 -8.93 -1.40
C CYS A 134 -7.04 -8.25 -0.35
N LEU A 135 -6.60 -8.14 0.90
CA LEU A 135 -7.48 -7.77 2.02
C LEU A 135 -7.67 -6.26 2.24
N PRO A 136 -6.62 -5.39 2.20
CA PRO A 136 -6.68 -4.07 2.83
C PRO A 136 -7.80 -3.19 2.28
N VAL A 137 -7.78 -2.84 1.00
CA VAL A 137 -8.78 -1.90 0.44
C VAL A 137 -10.12 -2.58 0.23
N ALA A 138 -10.17 -3.68 -0.52
CA ALA A 138 -11.44 -4.28 -0.93
C ALA A 138 -12.19 -4.88 0.26
N TYR A 139 -11.57 -5.78 1.00
CA TYR A 139 -12.23 -6.44 2.14
C TYR A 139 -12.35 -5.53 3.36
N GLY A 140 -11.35 -4.69 3.63
CA GLY A 140 -11.42 -3.69 4.70
C GLY A 140 -12.56 -2.70 4.48
N THR A 141 -12.77 -2.24 3.25
CA THR A 141 -13.89 -1.38 2.87
C THR A 141 -15.23 -2.12 3.03
N ALA A 142 -15.34 -3.34 2.50
CA ALA A 142 -16.54 -4.15 2.63
C ALA A 142 -16.91 -4.41 4.10
N LEU A 143 -15.93 -4.80 4.90
CA LEU A 143 -16.12 -5.01 6.34
C LEU A 143 -16.65 -3.75 7.04
N ARG A 144 -16.01 -2.59 6.77
CA ARG A 144 -16.45 -1.31 7.33
C ARG A 144 -17.88 -0.95 6.90
N MET A 145 -18.19 -1.12 5.62
CA MET A 145 -19.53 -0.81 5.09
C MET A 145 -20.60 -1.69 5.72
N MET A 146 -20.36 -2.99 5.83
CA MET A 146 -21.34 -3.94 6.33
C MET A 146 -21.52 -3.85 7.85
N TYR A 147 -20.42 -3.88 8.62
CA TYR A 147 -20.49 -3.99 10.06
C TYR A 147 -20.48 -2.64 10.79
N THR A 148 -19.66 -1.69 10.36
CA THR A 148 -19.50 -0.41 11.08
C THR A 148 -20.58 0.60 10.68
N ILE A 149 -20.92 0.67 9.39
CA ILE A 149 -21.84 1.69 8.86
C ILE A 149 -23.24 1.12 8.68
N GLY A 150 -23.35 -0.06 8.05
CA GLY A 150 -24.64 -0.71 7.76
C GLY A 150 -25.22 -1.49 8.92
N GLU A 151 -24.41 -1.80 9.94
CA GLU A 151 -24.81 -2.61 11.12
C GLU A 151 -25.53 -3.90 10.73
N VAL A 152 -25.12 -4.52 9.62
CA VAL A 152 -25.77 -5.71 9.04
C VAL A 152 -25.76 -6.87 10.03
N LYS A 153 -26.93 -7.50 10.22
CA LYS A 153 -27.14 -8.62 11.15
C LYS A 153 -27.32 -9.93 10.39
N LYS A 154 -27.05 -11.03 11.09
CA LYS A 154 -27.25 -12.37 10.54
C LYS A 154 -28.71 -12.57 10.07
N GLY A 155 -28.88 -12.94 8.80
CA GLY A 155 -30.18 -13.20 8.17
C GLY A 155 -30.72 -12.05 7.35
N GLU A 156 -30.09 -10.87 7.37
CA GLU A 156 -30.44 -9.77 6.48
C GLU A 156 -29.92 -10.02 5.05
N LYS A 157 -30.65 -9.50 4.07
CA LYS A 157 -30.22 -9.50 2.66
C LYS A 157 -29.56 -8.16 2.36
N VAL A 158 -28.35 -8.22 1.80
CA VAL A 158 -27.54 -7.06 1.43
C VAL A 158 -27.38 -7.01 -0.07
#